data_f2924948fce8d90b30be962709b5c314
#
_entry.id   f2924948fce8d90b30be962709b5c314
#
_cell.length_a   1.000
_cell.length_b   1.000
_cell.length_c   1.000
_cell.angle_alpha   90.00
_cell.angle_beta   90.00
_cell.angle_gamma   90.00
#
_symmetry.space_group_name_H-M   'P 1'
#
loop_
_entity.id
_entity.type
_entity.pdbx_description
1 polymer ?
#
loop_
_entity_poly.entity_id
_entity_poly.type
_entity_poly.pdbx_seq_one_letter_code
_entity_poly.pdbx_strand_id
1 'polypeptide(L)'
;MPVLQRISLTLVLAAILGGCSSLPEGIDHPAEPYTSYGPSTLSVLADEYQPQASEQATTAVRLQESGWDALAQRLALVESAEHTIDIQYYIWNSDESGRYLASRLLAAADRGVKVRVMLDDINLNEREGLLSALDAHQNVEIRIFNPTPTRRGFSKWLSFLGDFSRLNRRMHNKSFTVDGTLSVVGGRNIGDEYFDLSDEINFRDRDVLVMGSVVTTIQTSFIEYWDSRWSYPVDMLGDDEQPDLSKIDDITVPQYKNYPELPLDRETADSLLKEVLNEMTWVNARFAYDRPVPVDSDNTDEPKATAVLLGQLASESKQEILLESAYLVFDDGQLEEWQTLNNEGVEIKALTNSMASNDLVTNHSAYAGRRYDMLEHGIDLFELKPDSKLCQASTQDVSKCAPETAYGLHAKSVVFDRSIASIGSFNFNLRSTYLNTESVLIIENKAIAEMLAKTIEQAMSEDNSWRLELEDGDVYWYSGDQNWDSEPETGKWERMQSGFLQLLPIEKYL
;
A
#
# COMPACT_ATOMS: atom_id res chain seq x y z
N MET A 1 52.95 27.49 5.82
CA MET A 1 51.48 27.27 6.10
C MET A 1 50.63 26.75 4.93
N PRO A 2 50.97 26.80 3.62
CA PRO A 2 50.08 26.28 2.58
C PRO A 2 50.13 24.75 2.37
N VAL A 3 51.16 24.06 2.86
CA VAL A 3 51.29 22.58 2.66
C VAL A 3 50.41 21.80 3.63
N LEU A 4 50.31 22.23 4.88
CA LEU A 4 49.43 21.57 5.89
C LEU A 4 47.95 21.72 5.54
N GLN A 5 47.52 22.85 4.98
CA GLN A 5 46.13 23.03 4.53
C GLN A 5 45.78 22.15 3.32
N ARG A 6 46.72 21.91 2.41
CA ARG A 6 46.51 20.99 1.26
C ARG A 6 46.47 19.54 1.70
N ILE A 7 47.30 19.15 2.69
CA ILE A 7 47.28 17.78 3.25
C ILE A 7 45.98 17.54 4.02
N SER A 8 45.47 18.50 4.79
CA SER A 8 44.19 18.40 5.45
C SER A 8 43.02 18.29 4.47
N LEU A 9 43.04 19.06 3.39
CA LEU A 9 41.97 19.02 2.37
C LEU A 9 42.00 17.69 1.59
N THR A 10 43.19 17.15 1.29
CA THR A 10 43.34 15.85 0.61
C THR A 10 42.96 14.70 1.51
N LEU A 11 43.22 14.74 2.82
CA LEU A 11 42.78 13.73 3.79
C LEU A 11 41.27 13.77 4.02
N VAL A 12 40.66 14.95 4.04
CA VAL A 12 39.19 15.09 4.11
C VAL A 12 38.54 14.60 2.83
N LEU A 13 39.09 14.90 1.64
CA LEU A 13 38.58 14.36 0.37
C LEU A 13 38.78 12.85 0.26
N ALA A 14 39.89 12.30 0.75
CA ALA A 14 40.14 10.87 0.80
C ALA A 14 39.24 10.14 1.81
N ALA A 15 38.91 10.78 2.93
CA ALA A 15 37.92 10.25 3.90
C ALA A 15 36.49 10.29 3.37
N ILE A 16 36.15 11.25 2.51
CA ILE A 16 34.86 11.33 1.83
C ILE A 16 34.75 10.25 0.72
N LEU A 17 35.87 9.94 0.05
CA LEU A 17 35.92 8.91 -0.99
C LEU A 17 36.00 7.45 -0.44
N GLY A 18 36.40 7.29 0.82
CA GLY A 18 36.47 5.96 1.47
C GLY A 18 35.19 5.51 2.18
N GLY A 19 34.14 6.31 2.13
CA GLY A 19 32.87 6.05 2.83
C GLY A 19 31.72 5.52 1.96
N CYS A 20 31.96 5.13 0.72
CA CYS A 20 30.94 4.45 -0.09
C CYS A 20 30.89 2.98 0.34
N SER A 21 30.03 2.63 1.30
CA SER A 21 29.64 1.25 1.46
C SER A 21 28.85 0.85 0.19
N SER A 22 29.33 -0.13 -0.52
CA SER A 22 28.55 -0.80 -1.58
C SER A 22 27.69 -1.87 -0.96
N LEU A 23 26.52 -2.15 -1.55
CA LEU A 23 25.77 -3.35 -1.21
C LEU A 23 26.64 -4.59 -1.52
N PRO A 24 26.46 -5.70 -0.76
CA PRO A 24 27.12 -6.94 -1.07
C PRO A 24 26.89 -7.35 -2.54
N GLU A 25 27.95 -7.68 -3.25
CA GLU A 25 27.87 -8.20 -4.62
C GLU A 25 27.79 -9.73 -4.62
N GLY A 26 27.06 -10.29 -5.58
CA GLY A 26 27.07 -11.75 -5.80
C GLY A 26 26.28 -12.54 -4.75
N ILE A 27 25.19 -11.96 -4.24
CA ILE A 27 24.25 -12.73 -3.42
C ILE A 27 23.73 -13.89 -4.28
N ASP A 28 23.98 -15.09 -3.80
CA ASP A 28 23.41 -16.28 -4.41
C ASP A 28 21.90 -16.30 -4.05
N HIS A 29 21.07 -16.11 -5.05
CA HIS A 29 19.63 -16.32 -4.95
C HIS A 29 19.32 -17.68 -5.59
N PRO A 30 19.52 -18.80 -4.85
CA PRO A 30 19.10 -20.07 -5.40
C PRO A 30 17.60 -19.97 -5.65
N ALA A 31 17.21 -20.16 -6.92
CA ALA A 31 15.81 -20.28 -7.25
C ALA A 31 15.23 -21.39 -6.36
N GLU A 32 14.45 -21.03 -5.36
CA GLU A 32 13.78 -22.03 -4.56
C GLU A 32 12.77 -22.73 -5.46
N PRO A 33 12.92 -24.04 -5.67
CA PRO A 33 11.92 -24.76 -6.45
C PRO A 33 10.59 -24.60 -5.72
N TYR A 34 9.54 -24.27 -6.46
CA TYR A 34 8.18 -24.30 -5.95
C TYR A 34 7.95 -25.67 -5.31
N THR A 35 7.96 -25.71 -3.99
CA THR A 35 7.72 -26.94 -3.25
C THR A 35 6.22 -27.15 -3.23
N SER A 36 5.72 -28.09 -3.99
CA SER A 36 4.33 -28.53 -3.89
C SER A 36 4.16 -29.24 -2.55
N TYR A 37 3.50 -28.56 -1.61
CA TYR A 37 3.08 -29.16 -0.36
C TYR A 37 1.83 -30.04 -0.55
N GLY A 38 1.62 -30.99 0.34
CA GLY A 38 0.34 -31.73 0.40
C GLY A 38 -0.84 -30.79 0.69
N PRO A 39 -2.09 -31.32 0.63
CA PRO A 39 -3.25 -30.54 1.01
C PRO A 39 -3.12 -30.02 2.45
N SER A 40 -3.39 -28.75 2.67
CA SER A 40 -3.58 -28.15 4.00
C SER A 40 -5.06 -28.17 4.38
N THR A 41 -5.38 -28.01 5.67
CA THR A 41 -6.75 -27.82 6.11
C THR A 41 -7.41 -26.65 5.40
N LEU A 42 -6.62 -25.58 5.15
CA LEU A 42 -7.09 -24.41 4.44
C LEU A 42 -7.46 -24.72 2.98
N SER A 43 -6.66 -25.55 2.28
CA SER A 43 -6.99 -25.97 0.91
C SER A 43 -8.20 -26.88 0.86
N VAL A 44 -8.36 -27.79 1.83
CA VAL A 44 -9.56 -28.65 1.95
C VAL A 44 -10.80 -27.80 2.21
N LEU A 45 -10.69 -26.79 3.10
CA LEU A 45 -11.78 -25.86 3.36
C LEU A 45 -12.13 -25.06 2.10
N ALA A 46 -11.14 -24.55 1.37
CA ALA A 46 -11.34 -23.82 0.11
C ALA A 46 -12.04 -24.67 -0.95
N ASP A 47 -11.68 -25.95 -1.05
CA ASP A 47 -12.30 -26.91 -1.99
C ASP A 47 -13.80 -27.11 -1.72
N GLU A 48 -14.30 -26.97 -0.49
CA GLU A 48 -15.71 -27.04 -0.16
C GLU A 48 -16.54 -25.92 -0.84
N TYR A 49 -15.91 -24.79 -1.15
CA TYR A 49 -16.53 -23.64 -1.82
C TYR A 49 -16.32 -23.61 -3.34
N GLN A 50 -15.41 -24.44 -3.89
CA GLN A 50 -15.10 -24.49 -5.32
C GLN A 50 -16.26 -24.91 -6.24
N PRO A 51 -17.27 -25.70 -5.82
CA PRO A 51 -18.42 -26.01 -6.69
C PRO A 51 -19.17 -24.80 -7.22
N GLN A 52 -18.95 -23.62 -6.65
CA GLN A 52 -19.49 -22.35 -7.14
C GLN A 52 -18.68 -21.71 -8.27
N ALA A 53 -17.48 -22.22 -8.51
CA ALA A 53 -16.64 -21.79 -9.62
C ALA A 53 -17.22 -22.23 -10.97
N SER A 54 -16.98 -21.45 -12.02
CA SER A 54 -17.35 -21.76 -13.40
C SER A 54 -16.18 -21.43 -14.33
N GLU A 55 -16.29 -21.77 -15.62
CA GLU A 55 -15.26 -21.40 -16.60
C GLU A 55 -14.99 -19.89 -16.69
N GLN A 56 -15.99 -19.05 -16.34
CA GLN A 56 -15.91 -17.59 -16.37
C GLN A 56 -15.66 -16.97 -14.99
N ALA A 57 -15.85 -17.72 -13.90
CA ALA A 57 -15.70 -17.23 -12.54
C ALA A 57 -14.78 -18.19 -11.76
N THR A 58 -13.48 -18.02 -11.97
CA THR A 58 -12.43 -18.90 -11.41
C THR A 58 -11.81 -18.38 -10.13
N THR A 59 -12.20 -17.19 -9.69
CA THR A 59 -11.68 -16.51 -8.50
C THR A 59 -12.83 -16.12 -7.59
N ALA A 60 -12.75 -16.44 -6.32
CA ALA A 60 -13.64 -15.90 -5.31
C ALA A 60 -13.01 -14.69 -4.63
N VAL A 61 -13.82 -13.65 -4.39
CA VAL A 61 -13.36 -12.39 -3.80
C VAL A 61 -14.27 -11.94 -2.65
N ARG A 62 -13.68 -11.28 -1.64
CA ARG A 62 -14.39 -10.56 -0.59
C ARG A 62 -13.65 -9.26 -0.28
N LEU A 63 -14.34 -8.14 -0.35
CA LEU A 63 -13.77 -6.83 0.00
C LEU A 63 -13.57 -6.73 1.52
N GLN A 64 -12.47 -6.13 1.93
CA GLN A 64 -12.10 -5.84 3.32
C GLN A 64 -11.99 -4.33 3.50
N GLU A 65 -13.03 -3.70 4.01
CA GLU A 65 -13.07 -2.24 4.22
C GLU A 65 -12.74 -1.85 5.67
N SER A 66 -13.19 -2.65 6.66
CA SER A 66 -12.85 -2.45 8.07
C SER A 66 -11.39 -2.81 8.35
N GLY A 67 -10.66 -1.93 9.01
CA GLY A 67 -9.27 -2.17 9.41
C GLY A 67 -9.17 -3.33 10.41
N TRP A 68 -10.07 -3.37 11.41
CA TRP A 68 -10.10 -4.46 12.39
C TRP A 68 -10.38 -5.82 11.77
N ASP A 69 -11.36 -5.92 10.86
CA ASP A 69 -11.63 -7.17 10.16
C ASP A 69 -10.45 -7.61 9.29
N ALA A 70 -9.77 -6.65 8.67
CA ALA A 70 -8.58 -6.92 7.88
C ALA A 70 -7.43 -7.50 8.74
N LEU A 71 -7.26 -7.02 9.97
CA LEU A 71 -6.30 -7.58 10.94
C LEU A 71 -6.76 -8.97 11.40
N ALA A 72 -8.01 -9.11 11.83
CA ALA A 72 -8.55 -10.38 12.32
C ALA A 72 -8.45 -11.51 11.28
N GLN A 73 -8.73 -11.21 10.00
CA GLN A 73 -8.62 -12.18 8.93
C GLN A 73 -7.16 -12.56 8.62
N ARG A 74 -6.20 -11.62 8.69
CA ARG A 74 -4.77 -11.95 8.57
C ARG A 74 -4.33 -12.87 9.70
N LEU A 75 -4.75 -12.58 10.93
CA LEU A 75 -4.45 -13.44 12.09
C LEU A 75 -5.08 -14.82 11.94
N ALA A 76 -6.33 -14.91 11.47
CA ALA A 76 -6.97 -16.20 11.21
C ALA A 76 -6.22 -17.02 10.14
N LEU A 77 -5.75 -16.37 9.08
CA LEU A 77 -4.90 -17.02 8.07
C LEU A 77 -3.60 -17.54 8.67
N VAL A 78 -2.93 -16.76 9.53
CA VAL A 78 -1.69 -17.18 10.22
C VAL A 78 -1.94 -18.38 11.15
N GLU A 79 -3.04 -18.36 11.93
CA GLU A 79 -3.36 -19.47 12.84
C GLU A 79 -3.72 -20.76 12.09
N SER A 80 -4.35 -20.64 10.91
CA SER A 80 -4.74 -21.78 10.08
C SER A 80 -3.63 -22.29 9.16
N ALA A 81 -2.51 -21.58 9.05
CA ALA A 81 -1.40 -21.95 8.18
C ALA A 81 -0.75 -23.28 8.62
N GLU A 82 -0.45 -24.15 7.63
CA GLU A 82 0.21 -25.45 7.83
C GLU A 82 1.53 -25.58 7.07
N HIS A 83 1.72 -24.86 5.97
CA HIS A 83 2.87 -25.04 5.10
C HIS A 83 3.67 -23.75 4.89
N THR A 84 3.03 -22.71 4.34
CA THR A 84 3.73 -21.49 3.94
C THR A 84 2.93 -20.23 4.25
N ILE A 85 3.65 -19.17 4.59
CA ILE A 85 3.13 -17.81 4.64
C ILE A 85 4.09 -16.93 3.83
N ASP A 86 3.62 -16.34 2.73
CA ASP A 86 4.37 -15.45 1.85
C ASP A 86 3.82 -14.03 1.95
N ILE A 87 4.65 -13.10 2.40
CA ILE A 87 4.25 -11.73 2.73
C ILE A 87 5.10 -10.74 1.97
N GLN A 88 4.45 -9.79 1.29
CA GLN A 88 5.09 -8.68 0.58
C GLN A 88 4.43 -7.38 0.98
N TYR A 89 5.18 -6.42 1.56
CA TYR A 89 4.67 -5.11 1.95
C TYR A 89 5.67 -3.99 1.72
N TYR A 90 5.13 -2.78 1.55
CA TYR A 90 5.89 -1.55 1.46
C TYR A 90 6.29 -1.04 2.86
N ILE A 91 5.35 -1.07 3.81
CA ILE A 91 5.56 -0.65 5.20
C ILE A 91 5.11 -1.75 6.15
N TRP A 92 5.93 -1.99 7.18
CA TRP A 92 5.58 -2.78 8.36
C TRP A 92 6.04 -2.01 9.61
N ASN A 93 5.09 -1.50 10.39
CA ASN A 93 5.37 -0.75 11.61
C ASN A 93 5.69 -1.66 12.80
N SER A 94 6.48 -1.13 13.75
CA SER A 94 6.77 -1.81 15.03
C SER A 94 5.84 -1.31 16.15
N ASP A 95 4.61 -0.98 15.79
CA ASP A 95 3.52 -0.60 16.68
C ASP A 95 2.79 -1.82 17.27
N GLU A 96 1.62 -1.63 17.86
CA GLU A 96 0.91 -2.69 18.56
C GLU A 96 0.47 -3.80 17.61
N SER A 97 -0.20 -3.47 16.50
CA SER A 97 -0.68 -4.44 15.52
C SER A 97 0.47 -5.13 14.77
N GLY A 98 1.48 -4.36 14.36
CA GLY A 98 2.63 -4.90 13.63
C GLY A 98 3.46 -5.87 14.45
N ARG A 99 3.68 -5.57 15.75
CA ARG A 99 4.37 -6.47 16.66
C ARG A 99 3.53 -7.70 17.01
N TYR A 100 2.22 -7.53 17.19
CA TYR A 100 1.34 -8.65 17.45
C TYR A 100 1.28 -9.63 16.27
N LEU A 101 1.11 -9.14 15.05
CA LEU A 101 1.16 -9.97 13.85
C LEU A 101 2.51 -10.70 13.72
N ALA A 102 3.62 -10.00 13.99
CA ALA A 102 4.95 -10.61 14.00
C ALA A 102 5.07 -11.76 15.02
N SER A 103 4.53 -11.61 16.23
CA SER A 103 4.51 -12.67 17.23
C SER A 103 3.71 -13.90 16.78
N ARG A 104 2.60 -13.68 16.05
CA ARG A 104 1.79 -14.80 15.51
C ARG A 104 2.49 -15.51 14.35
N LEU A 105 3.26 -14.78 13.53
CA LEU A 105 4.13 -15.40 12.50
C LEU A 105 5.21 -16.27 13.14
N LEU A 106 5.84 -15.81 14.23
CA LEU A 106 6.80 -16.62 14.98
C LEU A 106 6.14 -17.90 15.53
N ALA A 107 4.94 -17.77 16.10
CA ALA A 107 4.18 -18.93 16.58
C ALA A 107 3.81 -19.91 15.44
N ALA A 108 3.53 -19.41 14.23
CA ALA A 108 3.33 -20.25 13.05
C ALA A 108 4.64 -20.96 12.65
N ALA A 109 5.76 -20.26 12.68
CA ALA A 109 7.08 -20.82 12.40
C ALA A 109 7.47 -21.91 13.40
N ASP A 110 7.14 -21.74 14.70
CA ASP A 110 7.30 -22.77 15.75
C ASP A 110 6.48 -24.03 15.47
N ARG A 111 5.31 -23.89 14.81
CA ARG A 111 4.51 -25.02 14.32
C ARG A 111 5.10 -25.71 13.08
N GLY A 112 6.16 -25.15 12.50
CA GLY A 112 6.84 -25.68 11.31
C GLY A 112 6.42 -25.02 9.99
N VAL A 113 5.63 -23.96 10.04
CA VAL A 113 5.24 -23.18 8.85
C VAL A 113 6.44 -22.41 8.32
N LYS A 114 6.70 -22.46 7.02
CA LYS A 114 7.73 -21.64 6.38
C LYS A 114 7.19 -20.23 6.16
N VAL A 115 7.80 -19.24 6.79
CA VAL A 115 7.41 -17.83 6.70
C VAL A 115 8.45 -17.06 5.91
N ARG A 116 8.02 -16.40 4.82
CA ARG A 116 8.87 -15.53 4.00
C ARG A 116 8.26 -14.12 3.99
N VAL A 117 9.07 -13.13 4.35
CA VAL A 117 8.64 -11.72 4.42
C VAL A 117 9.53 -10.86 3.55
N MET A 118 8.96 -10.21 2.55
CA MET A 118 9.62 -9.23 1.70
C MET A 118 9.13 -7.83 2.03
N LEU A 119 10.05 -6.92 2.37
CA LEU A 119 9.74 -5.53 2.70
C LEU A 119 10.55 -4.58 1.83
N ASP A 120 9.98 -3.41 1.51
CA ASP A 120 10.74 -2.30 0.93
C ASP A 120 11.58 -1.61 2.01
N ASP A 121 12.76 -1.07 1.64
CA ASP A 121 13.68 -0.42 2.57
C ASP A 121 13.23 0.97 3.05
N ILE A 122 12.19 1.56 2.46
CA ILE A 122 11.84 2.98 2.64
C ILE A 122 11.64 3.38 4.10
N ASN A 123 11.00 2.53 4.88
CA ASN A 123 10.59 2.80 6.26
C ASN A 123 11.19 1.82 7.30
N LEU A 124 12.32 1.18 7.00
CA LEU A 124 12.90 0.18 7.91
C LEU A 124 13.70 0.78 9.06
N ASN A 125 14.03 2.07 9.05
CA ASN A 125 14.76 2.69 10.15
C ASN A 125 14.00 2.51 11.46
N GLU A 126 14.71 2.08 12.52
CA GLU A 126 14.18 1.79 13.87
C GLU A 126 13.33 0.51 14.00
N ARG A 127 13.08 -0.22 12.88
CA ARG A 127 12.29 -1.46 12.84
C ARG A 127 13.16 -2.71 12.67
N GLU A 128 14.42 -2.52 12.37
CA GLU A 128 15.41 -3.58 12.10
C GLU A 128 15.50 -4.59 13.23
N GLY A 129 15.37 -4.15 14.49
CA GLY A 129 15.46 -5.05 15.65
C GLY A 129 14.31 -6.06 15.76
N LEU A 130 13.08 -5.71 15.35
CA LEU A 130 11.95 -6.65 15.29
C LEU A 130 12.15 -7.66 14.16
N LEU A 131 12.56 -7.18 12.98
CA LEU A 131 12.76 -8.02 11.81
C LEU A 131 13.93 -8.99 12.00
N SER A 132 15.06 -8.52 12.56
CA SER A 132 16.20 -9.39 12.86
C SER A 132 15.87 -10.43 13.92
N ALA A 133 15.00 -10.09 14.89
CA ALA A 133 14.55 -11.05 15.89
C ALA A 133 13.68 -12.15 15.27
N LEU A 134 12.80 -11.81 14.31
CA LEU A 134 12.00 -12.77 13.56
C LEU A 134 12.88 -13.67 12.67
N ASP A 135 13.81 -13.08 11.92
CA ASP A 135 14.69 -13.77 10.98
C ASP A 135 15.65 -14.76 11.67
N ALA A 136 15.88 -14.59 12.97
CA ALA A 136 16.67 -15.55 13.77
C ALA A 136 16.01 -16.94 13.90
N HIS A 137 14.72 -17.08 13.60
CA HIS A 137 14.03 -18.36 13.64
C HIS A 137 14.25 -19.16 12.34
N GLN A 138 14.62 -20.44 12.43
CA GLN A 138 14.99 -21.30 11.30
C GLN A 138 13.93 -21.43 10.19
N ASN A 139 12.64 -21.19 10.49
CA ASN A 139 11.53 -21.25 9.55
C ASN A 139 11.05 -19.86 9.10
N VAL A 140 11.77 -18.80 9.45
CA VAL A 140 11.47 -17.42 9.01
C VAL A 140 12.63 -16.93 8.17
N GLU A 141 12.33 -16.29 7.04
CA GLU A 141 13.32 -15.61 6.22
C GLU A 141 12.76 -14.25 5.84
N ILE A 142 13.54 -13.18 6.09
CA ILE A 142 13.16 -11.81 5.78
C ILE A 142 14.13 -11.24 4.74
N ARG A 143 13.59 -10.71 3.66
CA ARG A 143 14.36 -10.02 2.63
C ARG A 143 13.89 -8.59 2.46
N ILE A 144 14.86 -7.71 2.20
CA ILE A 144 14.64 -6.29 1.98
C ILE A 144 14.86 -5.99 0.50
N PHE A 145 13.85 -5.38 -0.12
CA PHE A 145 13.91 -5.00 -1.51
C PHE A 145 14.59 -3.63 -1.69
N ASN A 146 15.55 -3.57 -2.60
CA ASN A 146 16.25 -2.36 -3.02
C ASN A 146 16.81 -1.53 -1.86
N PRO A 147 17.63 -2.12 -0.95
CA PRO A 147 18.09 -1.46 0.24
C PRO A 147 19.09 -0.33 -0.04
N THR A 148 19.13 0.64 0.89
CA THR A 148 20.18 1.66 0.93
C THR A 148 21.49 1.05 1.43
N PRO A 149 22.63 1.34 0.75
CA PRO A 149 23.94 0.80 1.15
C PRO A 149 24.37 1.23 2.56
N THR A 150 23.90 2.39 3.01
CA THR A 150 24.26 2.98 4.30
C THR A 150 23.01 3.44 5.03
N ARG A 151 22.80 2.94 6.25
CA ARG A 151 21.53 3.12 6.99
C ARG A 151 21.57 4.25 8.01
N ARG A 152 22.73 4.72 8.45
CA ARG A 152 22.88 5.70 9.54
C ARG A 152 23.73 6.92 9.14
N GLY A 153 23.40 8.06 9.74
CA GLY A 153 24.21 9.27 9.70
C GLY A 153 24.21 10.03 8.38
N PHE A 154 25.17 10.94 8.23
CA PHE A 154 25.33 11.81 7.05
C PHE A 154 25.66 11.02 5.77
N SER A 155 26.28 9.86 5.91
CA SER A 155 26.59 8.93 4.80
C SER A 155 25.32 8.40 4.12
N LYS A 156 24.21 8.21 4.84
CA LYS A 156 22.91 7.85 4.25
C LYS A 156 22.44 8.89 3.24
N TRP A 157 22.54 10.17 3.60
CA TRP A 157 22.15 11.26 2.70
C TRP A 157 23.04 11.34 1.46
N LEU A 158 24.36 11.13 1.61
CA LEU A 158 25.29 11.09 0.48
C LEU A 158 25.03 9.88 -0.45
N SER A 159 24.74 8.71 0.12
CA SER A 159 24.37 7.52 -0.67
C SER A 159 23.08 7.75 -1.45
N PHE A 160 22.08 8.39 -0.82
CA PHE A 160 20.83 8.74 -1.48
C PHE A 160 21.05 9.67 -2.68
N LEU A 161 21.89 10.70 -2.54
CA LEU A 161 22.23 11.60 -3.64
C LEU A 161 23.04 10.91 -4.76
N GLY A 162 23.90 9.96 -4.39
CA GLY A 162 24.76 9.25 -5.34
C GLY A 162 24.01 8.19 -6.17
N ASP A 163 22.88 7.68 -5.66
CA ASP A 163 22.10 6.60 -6.27
C ASP A 163 20.59 6.93 -6.31
N PHE A 164 20.30 8.21 -6.51
CA PHE A 164 18.95 8.77 -6.45
C PHE A 164 17.97 8.04 -7.37
N SER A 165 18.38 7.73 -8.61
CA SER A 165 17.53 7.05 -9.59
C SER A 165 17.10 5.67 -9.11
N ARG A 166 18.03 4.86 -8.58
CA ARG A 166 17.73 3.52 -8.05
C ARG A 166 16.87 3.62 -6.78
N LEU A 167 17.27 4.45 -5.83
CA LEU A 167 16.65 4.55 -4.52
C LEU A 167 15.23 5.15 -4.56
N ASN A 168 14.82 5.78 -5.66
CA ASN A 168 13.45 6.23 -5.88
C ASN A 168 12.53 5.16 -6.47
N ARG A 169 13.06 4.00 -6.87
CA ARG A 169 12.25 2.88 -7.39
C ARG A 169 11.90 1.95 -6.24
N ARG A 170 10.65 1.98 -5.80
CA ARG A 170 10.19 1.27 -4.63
C ARG A 170 9.22 0.15 -4.99
N MET A 171 9.27 -0.91 -4.22
CA MET A 171 8.29 -1.99 -4.27
C MET A 171 7.06 -1.59 -3.47
N HIS A 172 6.02 -1.16 -4.16
CA HIS A 172 4.77 -0.76 -3.50
C HIS A 172 3.70 -1.86 -3.52
N ASN A 173 4.01 -3.01 -4.08
CA ASN A 173 3.16 -4.21 -4.11
C ASN A 173 2.83 -4.68 -2.68
N LYS A 174 1.62 -5.22 -2.50
CA LYS A 174 1.14 -5.74 -1.22
C LYS A 174 0.42 -7.05 -1.43
N SER A 175 0.92 -8.11 -0.77
CA SER A 175 0.27 -9.42 -0.76
C SER A 175 0.56 -10.17 0.54
N PHE A 176 -0.40 -11.01 0.94
CA PHE A 176 -0.31 -11.88 2.10
C PHE A 176 -0.94 -13.21 1.73
N THR A 177 -0.13 -14.20 1.38
CA THR A 177 -0.59 -15.49 0.84
C THR A 177 -0.29 -16.62 1.82
N VAL A 178 -1.27 -17.47 2.10
CA VAL A 178 -1.15 -18.61 3.01
C VAL A 178 -1.45 -19.90 2.30
N ASP A 179 -0.54 -20.86 2.46
CA ASP A 179 -0.58 -22.21 1.89
C ASP A 179 -0.86 -22.25 0.37
N GLY A 180 -0.56 -21.14 -0.34
CA GLY A 180 -0.90 -21.01 -1.75
C GLY A 180 -2.39 -21.09 -2.06
N THR A 181 -3.25 -20.93 -1.07
CA THR A 181 -4.69 -21.17 -1.16
C THR A 181 -5.49 -19.89 -1.06
N LEU A 182 -5.22 -19.08 -0.05
CA LEU A 182 -5.86 -17.80 0.19
C LEU A 182 -4.81 -16.68 0.14
N SER A 183 -5.19 -15.54 -0.43
CA SER A 183 -4.33 -14.37 -0.45
C SER A 183 -5.12 -13.10 -0.15
N VAL A 184 -4.49 -12.15 0.55
CA VAL A 184 -4.98 -10.79 0.71
C VAL A 184 -4.12 -9.87 -0.16
N VAL A 185 -4.76 -9.07 -1.01
CA VAL A 185 -4.12 -8.05 -1.83
C VAL A 185 -4.88 -6.74 -1.70
N GLY A 186 -4.21 -5.60 -1.83
CA GLY A 186 -4.88 -4.31 -1.72
C GLY A 186 -3.97 -3.13 -1.43
N GLY A 187 -4.50 -2.15 -0.71
CA GLY A 187 -3.84 -0.87 -0.39
C GLY A 187 -3.14 -0.85 0.97
N ARG A 188 -3.63 -1.64 1.97
CA ARG A 188 -3.14 -1.57 3.35
C ARG A 188 -1.69 -2.01 3.48
N ASN A 189 -0.97 -1.29 4.32
CA ASN A 189 0.27 -1.75 4.92
C ASN A 189 0.00 -2.42 6.28
N ILE A 190 1.05 -2.71 7.04
CA ILE A 190 0.97 -3.24 8.41
C ILE A 190 1.33 -2.12 9.38
N GLY A 191 0.35 -1.68 10.17
CA GLY A 191 0.47 -0.63 11.17
C GLY A 191 -0.88 -0.24 11.74
N ASP A 192 -0.87 0.35 12.94
CA ASP A 192 -2.07 0.70 13.70
C ASP A 192 -3.01 1.63 12.92
N GLU A 193 -2.47 2.55 12.14
CA GLU A 193 -3.22 3.49 11.30
C GLU A 193 -4.02 2.79 10.17
N TYR A 194 -3.61 1.58 9.77
CA TYR A 194 -4.30 0.78 8.75
C TYR A 194 -5.36 -0.18 9.33
N PHE A 195 -5.36 -0.35 10.65
CA PHE A 195 -6.25 -1.28 11.35
C PHE A 195 -7.21 -0.59 12.33
N ASP A 196 -7.42 0.71 12.19
CA ASP A 196 -8.29 1.56 13.01
C ASP A 196 -7.87 1.63 14.49
N LEU A 197 -6.57 1.58 14.78
CA LEU A 197 -6.00 1.49 16.13
C LEU A 197 -5.17 2.71 16.54
N SER A 198 -4.76 3.55 15.59
CA SER A 198 -3.90 4.71 15.85
C SER A 198 -4.62 5.80 16.65
N ASP A 199 -3.87 6.55 17.47
CA ASP A 199 -4.33 7.72 18.20
C ASP A 199 -4.02 9.03 17.44
N GLU A 200 -3.35 8.98 16.29
CA GLU A 200 -2.95 10.16 15.52
C GLU A 200 -3.75 10.31 14.23
N ILE A 201 -3.72 9.28 13.38
CA ILE A 201 -4.49 9.21 12.12
C ILE A 201 -4.89 7.77 11.85
N ASN A 202 -6.12 7.56 11.39
CA ASN A 202 -6.57 6.27 10.86
C ASN A 202 -6.95 6.39 9.39
N PHE A 203 -6.73 5.33 8.62
CA PHE A 203 -6.93 5.35 7.19
C PHE A 203 -8.14 4.56 6.73
N ARG A 204 -8.99 5.23 5.92
CA ARG A 204 -9.87 4.52 5.02
C ARG A 204 -9.02 3.81 3.96
N ASP A 205 -8.95 2.50 4.04
CA ASP A 205 -8.21 1.69 3.07
C ASP A 205 -9.01 0.44 2.69
N ARG A 206 -8.58 -0.26 1.63
CA ARG A 206 -9.29 -1.42 1.11
C ARG A 206 -8.34 -2.51 0.65
N ASP A 207 -8.66 -3.74 1.08
CA ASP A 207 -8.07 -4.97 0.57
C ASP A 207 -9.13 -5.89 0.01
N VAL A 208 -8.67 -6.95 -0.64
CA VAL A 208 -9.50 -8.04 -1.13
C VAL A 208 -8.91 -9.37 -0.68
N LEU A 209 -9.67 -10.16 0.03
CA LEU A 209 -9.36 -11.57 0.24
C LEU A 209 -9.75 -12.33 -1.03
N VAL A 210 -8.85 -13.13 -1.54
CA VAL A 210 -9.02 -13.89 -2.79
C VAL A 210 -8.70 -15.37 -2.62
N MET A 211 -9.41 -16.18 -3.39
CA MET A 211 -9.24 -17.64 -3.49
C MET A 211 -9.38 -18.07 -4.95
N GLY A 212 -8.77 -19.17 -5.34
CA GLY A 212 -8.89 -19.74 -6.68
C GLY A 212 -7.74 -19.34 -7.62
N SER A 213 -8.01 -19.28 -8.92
CA SER A 213 -6.96 -19.22 -9.95
C SER A 213 -6.02 -18.02 -9.83
N VAL A 214 -6.48 -16.89 -9.32
CA VAL A 214 -5.68 -15.66 -9.21
C VAL A 214 -4.52 -15.81 -8.20
N VAL A 215 -4.66 -16.67 -7.19
CA VAL A 215 -3.64 -16.88 -6.15
C VAL A 215 -2.32 -17.35 -6.75
N THR A 216 -2.36 -18.20 -7.80
CA THR A 216 -1.16 -18.64 -8.50
C THR A 216 -0.38 -17.46 -9.12
N THR A 217 -1.08 -16.47 -9.68
CA THR A 217 -0.45 -15.28 -10.24
C THR A 217 0.17 -14.41 -9.15
N ILE A 218 -0.51 -14.27 -8.00
CA ILE A 218 0.00 -13.53 -6.84
C ILE A 218 1.28 -14.18 -6.30
N GLN A 219 1.30 -15.51 -6.17
CA GLN A 219 2.50 -16.25 -5.77
C GLN A 219 3.64 -16.09 -6.78
N THR A 220 3.33 -16.14 -8.09
CA THR A 220 4.32 -15.91 -9.14
C THR A 220 4.96 -14.53 -8.99
N SER A 221 4.14 -13.50 -8.76
CA SER A 221 4.63 -12.15 -8.46
C SER A 221 5.57 -12.15 -7.25
N PHE A 222 5.14 -12.74 -6.13
CA PHE A 222 5.97 -12.80 -4.92
C PHE A 222 7.32 -13.46 -5.20
N ILE A 223 7.37 -14.60 -5.90
CA ILE A 223 8.60 -15.33 -6.18
C ILE A 223 9.50 -14.53 -7.12
N GLU A 224 8.97 -13.85 -8.14
CA GLU A 224 9.77 -12.98 -9.01
C GLU A 224 10.50 -11.87 -8.22
N TYR A 225 9.86 -11.32 -7.19
CA TYR A 225 10.50 -10.35 -6.30
C TYR A 225 11.47 -10.99 -5.33
N TRP A 226 11.09 -12.13 -4.75
CA TRP A 226 11.91 -12.90 -3.82
C TRP A 226 13.25 -13.31 -4.44
N ASP A 227 13.24 -13.82 -5.66
CA ASP A 227 14.42 -14.26 -6.40
C ASP A 227 15.13 -13.12 -7.14
N SER A 228 14.62 -11.89 -7.02
CA SER A 228 15.22 -10.72 -7.67
C SER A 228 16.59 -10.41 -7.08
N ARG A 229 17.55 -10.01 -7.93
CA ARG A 229 18.84 -9.48 -7.51
C ARG A 229 18.79 -8.25 -6.57
N TRP A 230 17.61 -7.66 -6.41
CA TRP A 230 17.34 -6.51 -5.52
C TRP A 230 16.80 -6.92 -4.16
N SER A 231 16.60 -8.19 -3.94
CA SER A 231 16.13 -8.80 -2.71
C SER A 231 17.34 -9.23 -1.87
N TYR A 232 17.50 -8.65 -0.71
CA TYR A 232 18.64 -8.88 0.17
C TYR A 232 18.19 -9.48 1.50
N PRO A 233 18.76 -10.61 1.96
CA PRO A 233 18.51 -11.11 3.31
C PRO A 233 18.79 -10.01 4.35
N VAL A 234 17.91 -9.90 5.36
CA VAL A 234 18.00 -8.82 6.35
C VAL A 234 19.27 -8.88 7.20
N ASP A 235 19.79 -10.08 7.45
CA ASP A 235 21.04 -10.32 8.17
C ASP A 235 22.27 -9.71 7.49
N MET A 236 22.24 -9.57 6.15
CA MET A 236 23.31 -8.91 5.37
C MET A 236 23.28 -7.39 5.49
N LEU A 237 22.21 -6.81 6.01
CA LEU A 237 21.99 -5.38 6.06
C LEU A 237 22.10 -4.78 7.47
N GLY A 238 22.11 -5.64 8.51
CA GLY A 238 22.21 -5.24 9.90
C GLY A 238 23.63 -4.89 10.34
N ASP A 239 23.74 -4.07 11.38
CA ASP A 239 24.96 -4.00 12.20
C ASP A 239 25.03 -5.32 13.00
N ASP A 240 26.24 -5.73 13.49
CA ASP A 240 26.51 -6.94 14.27
C ASP A 240 25.74 -7.03 15.63
N GLU A 241 24.56 -6.45 15.73
CA GLU A 241 23.71 -6.57 16.91
C GLU A 241 23.08 -7.96 16.93
N GLN A 242 23.25 -8.67 18.06
CA GLN A 242 22.60 -9.97 18.27
C GLN A 242 21.07 -9.80 18.23
N PRO A 243 20.33 -10.70 17.55
CA PRO A 243 18.87 -10.67 17.54
C PRO A 243 18.31 -10.67 18.96
N ASP A 244 17.43 -9.74 19.27
CA ASP A 244 16.80 -9.61 20.58
C ASP A 244 15.36 -10.12 20.54
N LEU A 245 15.18 -11.42 20.78
CA LEU A 245 13.87 -12.06 20.82
C LEU A 245 12.96 -11.51 21.94
N SER A 246 13.54 -10.87 22.99
CA SER A 246 12.72 -10.24 24.03
C SER A 246 11.82 -9.12 23.52
N LYS A 247 12.12 -8.56 22.36
CA LYS A 247 11.25 -7.59 21.68
C LYS A 247 9.93 -8.20 21.20
N ILE A 248 9.82 -9.52 21.14
CA ILE A 248 8.65 -10.27 20.68
C ILE A 248 7.97 -11.02 21.85
N ASP A 249 8.70 -11.40 22.90
CA ASP A 249 8.22 -12.30 23.96
C ASP A 249 7.09 -11.68 24.83
N ASP A 250 7.06 -10.35 25.01
CA ASP A 250 6.12 -9.66 25.88
C ASP A 250 4.98 -8.94 25.10
N ILE A 251 4.66 -9.41 23.90
CA ILE A 251 3.62 -8.81 23.09
C ILE A 251 2.24 -9.25 23.58
N THR A 252 1.47 -8.28 24.07
CA THR A 252 0.08 -8.50 24.48
C THR A 252 -0.84 -8.51 23.29
N VAL A 253 -1.90 -9.32 23.38
CA VAL A 253 -3.00 -9.26 22.41
C VAL A 253 -3.64 -7.88 22.45
N PRO A 254 -3.76 -7.18 21.30
CA PRO A 254 -4.50 -5.93 21.24
C PRO A 254 -5.93 -6.13 21.75
N GLN A 255 -6.30 -5.42 22.82
CA GLN A 255 -7.63 -5.51 23.41
C GLN A 255 -8.27 -4.13 23.39
N TYR A 256 -9.23 -3.96 22.50
CA TYR A 256 -10.01 -2.73 22.38
C TYR A 256 -11.44 -2.97 22.87
N LYS A 257 -11.87 -2.13 23.79
CA LYS A 257 -13.23 -2.16 24.29
C LYS A 257 -14.19 -1.89 23.13
N ASN A 258 -15.10 -2.74 22.84
CA ASN A 258 -16.09 -2.70 21.77
C ASN A 258 -15.66 -3.38 20.46
N TYR A 259 -14.41 -3.81 20.31
CA TYR A 259 -14.02 -4.62 19.15
C TYR A 259 -14.29 -6.11 19.39
N PRO A 260 -14.66 -6.88 18.37
CA PRO A 260 -14.71 -8.34 18.44
C PRO A 260 -13.35 -8.91 18.89
N GLU A 261 -13.37 -10.05 19.54
CA GLU A 261 -12.12 -10.75 19.91
C GLU A 261 -11.35 -11.17 18.65
N LEU A 262 -10.04 -10.99 18.68
CA LEU A 262 -9.15 -11.50 17.63
C LEU A 262 -9.06 -13.03 17.73
N PRO A 263 -8.87 -13.77 16.62
CA PRO A 263 -8.63 -15.20 16.66
C PRO A 263 -7.30 -15.49 17.34
N LEU A 264 -7.32 -16.25 18.43
CA LEU A 264 -6.15 -16.55 19.26
C LEU A 264 -5.61 -17.96 19.03
N ASP A 265 -6.41 -18.82 18.43
CA ASP A 265 -6.11 -20.22 18.17
C ASP A 265 -6.74 -20.68 16.86
N ARG A 266 -6.41 -21.90 16.46
CA ARG A 266 -6.89 -22.49 15.22
C ARG A 266 -8.42 -22.66 15.17
N GLU A 267 -9.08 -23.00 16.27
CA GLU A 267 -10.52 -23.24 16.28
C GLU A 267 -11.30 -21.96 15.99
N THR A 268 -10.93 -20.86 16.65
CA THR A 268 -11.51 -19.53 16.42
C THR A 268 -11.17 -18.99 15.05
N ALA A 269 -9.94 -19.23 14.56
CA ALA A 269 -9.50 -18.85 13.23
C ALA A 269 -10.28 -19.56 12.11
N ASP A 270 -10.42 -20.90 12.21
CA ASP A 270 -11.16 -21.69 11.24
C ASP A 270 -12.65 -21.33 11.23
N SER A 271 -13.22 -20.97 12.39
CA SER A 271 -14.60 -20.50 12.49
C SER A 271 -14.78 -19.16 11.73
N LEU A 272 -13.89 -18.18 11.98
CA LEU A 272 -13.91 -16.90 11.28
C LEU A 272 -13.73 -17.08 9.77
N LEU A 273 -12.77 -17.92 9.35
CA LEU A 273 -12.52 -18.15 7.92
C LEU A 273 -13.74 -18.80 7.23
N LYS A 274 -14.44 -19.72 7.88
CA LYS A 274 -15.68 -20.29 7.33
C LYS A 274 -16.76 -19.24 7.11
N GLU A 275 -16.93 -18.31 8.04
CA GLU A 275 -17.88 -17.20 7.88
C GLU A 275 -17.47 -16.33 6.69
N VAL A 276 -16.20 -15.94 6.62
CA VAL A 276 -15.65 -15.12 5.57
C VAL A 276 -15.77 -15.78 4.19
N LEU A 277 -15.44 -17.07 4.07
CA LEU A 277 -15.54 -17.82 2.82
C LEU A 277 -16.98 -17.97 2.32
N ASN A 278 -17.95 -18.07 3.24
CA ASN A 278 -19.38 -18.07 2.87
C ASN A 278 -19.86 -16.77 2.22
N GLU A 279 -19.18 -15.65 2.51
CA GLU A 279 -19.50 -14.34 1.96
C GLU A 279 -18.76 -14.01 0.66
N MET A 280 -17.85 -14.89 0.22
CA MET A 280 -17.09 -14.67 -1.01
C MET A 280 -17.99 -14.80 -2.25
N THR A 281 -17.71 -13.98 -3.24
CA THR A 281 -18.38 -13.97 -4.53
C THR A 281 -17.45 -14.51 -5.61
N TRP A 282 -17.88 -15.51 -6.38
CA TRP A 282 -17.14 -16.02 -7.53
C TRP A 282 -17.27 -15.08 -8.72
N VAL A 283 -16.13 -14.70 -9.29
CA VAL A 283 -16.02 -13.65 -10.32
C VAL A 283 -14.97 -14.02 -11.37
N ASN A 284 -15.01 -13.31 -12.51
CA ASN A 284 -13.85 -13.18 -13.37
C ASN A 284 -12.91 -12.11 -12.79
N ALA A 285 -11.70 -12.52 -12.42
CA ALA A 285 -10.72 -11.58 -11.91
C ALA A 285 -9.31 -11.91 -12.43
N ARG A 286 -8.49 -10.88 -12.55
CA ARG A 286 -7.07 -11.00 -12.91
C ARG A 286 -6.21 -10.14 -12.00
N PHE A 287 -5.09 -10.67 -11.57
CA PHE A 287 -4.06 -9.91 -10.86
C PHE A 287 -3.02 -9.43 -11.84
N ALA A 288 -2.79 -8.14 -11.88
CA ALA A 288 -1.74 -7.51 -12.67
C ALA A 288 -0.71 -6.87 -11.74
N TYR A 289 0.56 -6.99 -12.08
CA TYR A 289 1.65 -6.44 -11.29
C TYR A 289 2.81 -5.99 -12.17
N ASP A 290 3.55 -5.01 -11.68
CA ASP A 290 4.80 -4.60 -12.29
C ASP A 290 5.91 -5.53 -11.82
N ARG A 291 6.77 -5.95 -12.73
CA ARG A 291 7.92 -6.79 -12.42
C ARG A 291 9.00 -6.00 -11.69
N PRO A 292 9.88 -6.67 -10.90
CA PRO A 292 11.03 -6.03 -10.32
C PRO A 292 11.85 -5.34 -11.42
N VAL A 293 11.98 -4.02 -11.32
CA VAL A 293 12.62 -3.22 -12.38
C VAL A 293 14.10 -3.51 -12.42
N PRO A 294 14.69 -3.85 -13.59
CA PRO A 294 16.14 -3.85 -13.76
C PRO A 294 16.67 -2.43 -13.49
N VAL A 295 17.65 -2.31 -12.61
CA VAL A 295 18.24 -1.01 -12.24
C VAL A 295 18.93 -0.33 -13.42
N ASP A 296 19.36 -1.12 -14.40
CA ASP A 296 20.06 -0.62 -15.58
C ASP A 296 19.11 0.02 -16.62
N SER A 297 17.78 -0.06 -16.42
CA SER A 297 16.85 0.68 -17.28
C SER A 297 16.73 2.11 -16.74
N ASP A 298 17.41 3.05 -17.35
CA ASP A 298 17.25 4.49 -17.08
C ASP A 298 15.89 5.04 -17.51
N ASN A 299 15.02 4.17 -18.05
CA ASN A 299 13.74 4.58 -18.60
C ASN A 299 12.71 4.81 -17.48
N THR A 300 12.73 6.03 -16.95
CA THR A 300 11.73 6.55 -16.00
C THR A 300 10.61 7.31 -16.71
N ASP A 301 10.61 7.36 -18.03
CA ASP A 301 9.66 8.15 -18.82
C ASP A 301 8.59 7.25 -19.48
N GLU A 302 8.74 5.94 -19.39
CA GLU A 302 7.70 5.00 -19.82
C GLU A 302 6.81 4.58 -18.65
N PRO A 303 5.47 4.65 -18.81
CA PRO A 303 4.53 4.16 -17.81
C PRO A 303 4.74 2.67 -17.53
N LYS A 304 4.54 2.27 -16.27
CA LYS A 304 4.56 0.88 -15.83
C LYS A 304 3.38 0.08 -16.41
N ALA A 305 3.50 -1.25 -16.42
CA ALA A 305 2.48 -2.13 -16.98
C ALA A 305 1.12 -1.99 -16.29
N THR A 306 1.10 -1.78 -14.98
CA THR A 306 -0.14 -1.51 -14.22
C THR A 306 -0.79 -0.19 -14.63
N ALA A 307 0.00 0.88 -14.83
CA ALA A 307 -0.48 2.17 -15.31
C ALA A 307 -1.06 2.05 -16.72
N VAL A 308 -0.36 1.37 -17.63
CA VAL A 308 -0.84 1.12 -19.00
C VAL A 308 -2.17 0.35 -19.00
N LEU A 309 -2.29 -0.69 -18.17
CA LEU A 309 -3.53 -1.46 -18.05
C LEU A 309 -4.69 -0.60 -17.54
N LEU A 310 -4.49 0.21 -16.50
CA LEU A 310 -5.52 1.09 -15.96
C LEU A 310 -5.92 2.18 -16.98
N GLY A 311 -4.96 2.74 -17.70
CA GLY A 311 -5.22 3.69 -18.80
C GLY A 311 -6.03 3.05 -19.94
N GLN A 312 -5.77 1.78 -20.30
CA GLN A 312 -6.58 1.05 -21.27
C GLN A 312 -8.04 0.89 -20.81
N LEU A 313 -8.24 0.46 -19.55
CA LEU A 313 -9.60 0.32 -18.99
C LEU A 313 -10.32 1.67 -18.93
N ALA A 314 -9.63 2.75 -18.59
CA ALA A 314 -10.18 4.09 -18.64
C ALA A 314 -10.61 4.48 -20.07
N SER A 315 -9.77 4.26 -21.08
CA SER A 315 -10.05 4.58 -22.48
C SER A 315 -11.24 3.79 -23.08
N GLU A 316 -11.53 2.61 -22.52
CA GLU A 316 -12.66 1.77 -22.92
C GLU A 316 -13.98 2.17 -22.27
N SER A 317 -13.96 3.01 -21.23
CA SER A 317 -15.13 3.47 -20.48
C SER A 317 -16.03 4.36 -21.33
N LYS A 318 -17.36 4.25 -21.12
CA LYS A 318 -18.37 4.96 -21.93
C LYS A 318 -19.37 5.78 -21.10
N GLN A 319 -19.42 5.61 -19.80
CA GLN A 319 -20.42 6.25 -18.94
C GLN A 319 -19.76 7.01 -17.79
N GLU A 320 -19.02 6.31 -16.93
CA GLU A 320 -18.40 6.94 -15.77
C GLU A 320 -17.11 6.25 -15.33
N ILE A 321 -16.24 7.02 -14.67
CA ILE A 321 -15.10 6.53 -13.94
C ILE A 321 -15.16 7.13 -12.52
N LEU A 322 -15.27 6.27 -11.51
CA LEU A 322 -15.21 6.63 -10.10
C LEU A 322 -13.87 6.21 -9.54
N LEU A 323 -13.06 7.18 -9.12
CA LEU A 323 -11.70 7.00 -8.65
C LEU A 323 -11.58 7.43 -7.19
N GLU A 324 -10.90 6.63 -6.36
CA GLU A 324 -10.36 7.07 -5.08
C GLU A 324 -8.86 6.78 -5.00
N SER A 325 -8.09 7.77 -4.57
CA SER A 325 -6.63 7.66 -4.46
C SER A 325 -6.10 8.52 -3.32
N ALA A 326 -5.28 7.92 -2.46
CA ALA A 326 -4.63 8.65 -1.36
C ALA A 326 -3.82 9.84 -1.87
N TYR A 327 -3.12 9.65 -3.00
CA TYR A 327 -2.30 10.65 -3.66
C TYR A 327 -2.71 10.72 -5.14
N LEU A 328 -3.12 11.90 -5.58
CA LEU A 328 -3.69 12.15 -6.90
C LEU A 328 -2.89 13.24 -7.62
N VAL A 329 -2.18 12.88 -8.68
CA VAL A 329 -1.39 13.84 -9.49
C VAL A 329 -1.30 13.30 -10.92
N PHE A 330 -1.76 14.10 -11.89
CA PHE A 330 -1.67 13.77 -13.30
C PHE A 330 -0.70 14.72 -14.03
N ASP A 331 0.04 14.20 -15.01
CA ASP A 331 0.80 15.01 -15.95
C ASP A 331 -0.11 15.56 -17.06
N ASP A 332 0.45 16.45 -17.90
CA ASP A 332 -0.31 17.11 -18.96
C ASP A 332 -0.89 16.11 -19.98
N GLY A 333 -0.13 15.05 -20.30
CA GLY A 333 -0.60 14.02 -21.23
C GLY A 333 -1.80 13.24 -20.67
N GLN A 334 -1.74 12.86 -19.39
CA GLN A 334 -2.86 12.21 -18.72
C GLN A 334 -4.09 13.12 -18.62
N LEU A 335 -3.91 14.43 -18.36
CA LEU A 335 -5.00 15.39 -18.31
C LEU A 335 -5.67 15.55 -19.69
N GLU A 336 -4.91 15.57 -20.77
CA GLU A 336 -5.45 15.59 -22.15
C GLU A 336 -6.29 14.32 -22.44
N GLU A 337 -5.87 13.16 -21.96
CA GLU A 337 -6.63 11.91 -22.08
C GLU A 337 -7.96 11.98 -21.28
N TRP A 338 -7.93 12.47 -20.04
CA TRP A 338 -9.13 12.67 -19.22
C TRP A 338 -10.10 13.67 -19.88
N GLN A 339 -9.60 14.77 -20.42
CA GLN A 339 -10.42 15.74 -21.14
C GLN A 339 -11.08 15.12 -22.38
N THR A 340 -10.36 14.26 -23.09
CA THR A 340 -10.91 13.54 -24.26
C THR A 340 -12.08 12.66 -23.86
N LEU A 341 -11.95 11.86 -22.80
CA LEU A 341 -13.02 11.02 -22.29
C LEU A 341 -14.23 11.84 -21.81
N ASN A 342 -13.98 12.95 -21.11
CA ASN A 342 -15.05 13.86 -20.67
C ASN A 342 -15.80 14.48 -21.86
N ASN A 343 -15.09 14.88 -22.92
CA ASN A 343 -15.69 15.38 -24.15
C ASN A 343 -16.50 14.31 -24.91
N GLU A 344 -16.19 13.04 -24.73
CA GLU A 344 -16.96 11.89 -25.23
C GLU A 344 -18.19 11.58 -24.36
N GLY A 345 -18.35 12.25 -23.23
CA GLY A 345 -19.50 12.13 -22.33
C GLY A 345 -19.29 11.17 -21.17
N VAL A 346 -18.04 10.78 -20.87
CA VAL A 346 -17.72 9.99 -19.68
C VAL A 346 -17.65 10.91 -18.46
N GLU A 347 -18.43 10.66 -17.43
CA GLU A 347 -18.31 11.35 -16.14
C GLU A 347 -17.07 10.84 -15.38
N ILE A 348 -16.22 11.75 -14.92
CA ILE A 348 -15.00 11.41 -14.21
C ILE A 348 -15.05 12.06 -12.83
N LYS A 349 -15.10 11.25 -11.78
CA LYS A 349 -15.14 11.69 -10.38
C LYS A 349 -13.95 11.12 -9.61
N ALA A 350 -13.23 11.97 -8.91
CA ALA A 350 -12.05 11.58 -8.16
C ALA A 350 -12.12 12.06 -6.70
N LEU A 351 -11.91 11.14 -5.77
CA LEU A 351 -11.77 11.37 -4.34
C LEU A 351 -10.30 11.27 -3.93
N THR A 352 -9.82 12.25 -3.20
CA THR A 352 -8.49 12.25 -2.62
C THR A 352 -8.49 12.86 -1.22
N ASN A 353 -7.33 12.97 -0.58
CA ASN A 353 -7.19 13.64 0.69
C ASN A 353 -7.26 15.17 0.54
N SER A 354 -7.94 15.83 1.47
CA SER A 354 -7.73 17.26 1.72
C SER A 354 -6.37 17.51 2.36
N MET A 355 -5.96 18.77 2.50
CA MET A 355 -4.77 19.13 3.28
C MET A 355 -4.90 18.68 4.75
N ALA A 356 -6.09 18.76 5.31
CA ALA A 356 -6.37 18.44 6.71
C ALA A 356 -6.44 16.92 6.99
N SER A 357 -6.72 16.09 5.98
CA SER A 357 -6.78 14.63 6.09
C SER A 357 -5.53 13.91 5.54
N ASN A 358 -4.56 14.67 5.01
CA ASN A 358 -3.35 14.11 4.40
C ASN A 358 -2.26 13.86 5.45
N ASP A 359 -1.58 12.73 5.36
CA ASP A 359 -0.44 12.37 6.21
C ASP A 359 0.89 13.03 5.77
N LEU A 360 0.99 13.46 4.49
CA LEU A 360 2.20 14.00 3.88
C LEU A 360 1.95 15.34 3.17
N VAL A 361 2.38 16.42 3.77
CA VAL A 361 2.28 17.80 3.19
C VAL A 361 2.89 17.89 1.80
N THR A 362 3.97 17.15 1.52
CA THR A 362 4.61 17.12 0.20
C THR A 362 3.69 16.57 -0.88
N ASN A 363 3.02 15.45 -0.61
CA ASN A 363 2.09 14.82 -1.56
C ASN A 363 0.86 15.70 -1.79
N HIS A 364 0.33 16.31 -0.71
CA HIS A 364 -0.75 17.29 -0.88
C HIS A 364 -0.32 18.49 -1.72
N SER A 365 0.90 18.99 -1.55
CA SER A 365 1.41 20.12 -2.32
C SER A 365 1.47 19.83 -3.82
N ALA A 366 1.89 18.62 -4.22
CA ALA A 366 1.88 18.20 -5.62
C ALA A 366 0.45 18.14 -6.19
N TYR A 367 -0.49 17.57 -5.45
CA TYR A 367 -1.90 17.55 -5.82
C TYR A 367 -2.48 18.97 -5.95
N ALA A 368 -2.25 19.82 -4.94
CA ALA A 368 -2.76 21.19 -4.92
C ALA A 368 -2.23 22.03 -6.11
N GLY A 369 -1.02 21.76 -6.57
CA GLY A 369 -0.45 22.39 -7.76
C GLY A 369 -1.14 22.00 -9.07
N ARG A 370 -1.79 20.83 -9.11
CA ARG A 370 -2.46 20.31 -10.32
C ARG A 370 -3.99 20.31 -10.22
N ARG A 371 -4.54 20.65 -9.08
CA ARG A 371 -5.97 20.62 -8.78
C ARG A 371 -6.80 21.51 -9.74
N TYR A 372 -6.30 22.72 -10.02
CA TYR A 372 -6.91 23.62 -10.99
C TYR A 372 -7.00 22.98 -12.38
N ASP A 373 -5.88 22.43 -12.87
CA ASP A 373 -5.82 21.80 -14.18
C ASP A 373 -6.77 20.59 -14.28
N MET A 374 -6.85 19.77 -13.22
CA MET A 374 -7.78 18.64 -13.18
C MET A 374 -9.25 19.07 -13.33
N LEU A 375 -9.66 20.11 -12.60
CA LEU A 375 -11.01 20.69 -12.71
C LEU A 375 -11.26 21.27 -14.10
N GLU A 376 -10.29 22.00 -14.67
CA GLU A 376 -10.40 22.57 -16.03
C GLU A 376 -10.54 21.49 -17.11
N HIS A 377 -9.94 20.31 -16.90
CA HIS A 377 -10.03 19.15 -17.80
C HIS A 377 -11.26 18.26 -17.55
N GLY A 378 -12.20 18.69 -16.70
CA GLY A 378 -13.50 18.06 -16.51
C GLY A 378 -13.51 16.90 -15.51
N ILE A 379 -12.58 16.87 -14.57
CA ILE A 379 -12.60 15.93 -13.45
C ILE A 379 -13.34 16.56 -12.28
N ASP A 380 -14.44 15.95 -11.82
CA ASP A 380 -15.13 16.34 -10.59
C ASP A 380 -14.29 15.90 -9.38
N LEU A 381 -13.75 16.84 -8.63
CA LEU A 381 -12.87 16.58 -7.49
C LEU A 381 -13.61 16.63 -6.16
N PHE A 382 -13.28 15.67 -5.30
CA PHE A 382 -13.75 15.57 -3.93
C PHE A 382 -12.54 15.39 -2.99
N GLU A 383 -12.51 16.15 -1.91
CA GLU A 383 -11.47 16.06 -0.88
C GLU A 383 -12.07 15.54 0.43
N LEU A 384 -11.54 14.41 0.93
CA LEU A 384 -11.99 13.80 2.18
C LEU A 384 -11.77 14.74 3.36
N LYS A 385 -12.78 14.86 4.23
CA LYS A 385 -12.68 15.61 5.48
C LYS A 385 -12.01 14.81 6.57
N PRO A 386 -11.20 15.43 7.44
CA PRO A 386 -10.58 14.73 8.58
C PRO A 386 -11.59 14.26 9.62
N ASP A 387 -12.79 14.90 9.68
CA ASP A 387 -13.90 14.55 10.55
C ASP A 387 -15.02 13.77 9.83
N SER A 388 -14.69 13.11 8.71
CA SER A 388 -15.63 12.30 7.93
C SER A 388 -16.43 11.33 8.80
N LYS A 389 -17.75 11.30 8.61
CA LYS A 389 -18.63 10.35 9.31
C LYS A 389 -18.33 8.88 8.99
N LEU A 390 -17.59 8.61 7.92
CA LEU A 390 -17.14 7.26 7.59
C LEU A 390 -16.23 6.67 8.66
N CYS A 391 -15.44 7.48 9.35
CA CYS A 391 -14.64 7.01 10.47
C CYS A 391 -15.52 6.32 11.51
N GLN A 392 -16.60 6.95 11.91
CA GLN A 392 -17.53 6.40 12.91
C GLN A 392 -18.27 5.15 12.42
N ALA A 393 -18.39 4.99 11.10
CA ALA A 393 -19.02 3.80 10.50
C ALA A 393 -18.04 2.63 10.34
N SER A 394 -16.74 2.90 10.19
CA SER A 394 -15.69 1.88 10.00
C SER A 394 -15.07 1.40 11.31
N THR A 395 -14.90 2.30 12.29
CA THR A 395 -14.35 1.94 13.61
C THR A 395 -15.44 1.60 14.62
N GLN A 396 -15.12 0.71 15.55
CA GLN A 396 -16.00 0.37 16.66
C GLN A 396 -15.72 1.24 17.91
N ASP A 397 -14.67 2.04 17.85
CA ASP A 397 -14.30 2.99 18.89
C ASP A 397 -14.25 4.42 18.35
N VAL A 398 -15.30 5.21 18.65
CA VAL A 398 -15.43 6.60 18.20
C VAL A 398 -14.31 7.51 18.69
N SER A 399 -13.54 7.12 19.71
CA SER A 399 -12.36 7.88 20.14
C SER A 399 -11.21 7.79 19.13
N LYS A 400 -11.28 6.86 18.18
CA LYS A 400 -10.35 6.73 17.05
C LYS A 400 -10.75 7.60 15.84
N CYS A 401 -11.69 8.53 16.05
CA CYS A 401 -12.15 9.49 15.06
C CYS A 401 -12.00 10.93 15.57
N ALA A 402 -12.19 11.89 14.67
CA ALA A 402 -12.18 13.31 15.03
C ALA A 402 -13.17 13.65 16.17
N PRO A 403 -12.85 14.61 17.05
CA PRO A 403 -11.71 15.53 16.95
C PRO A 403 -10.36 14.98 17.48
N GLU A 404 -10.33 13.81 18.12
CA GLU A 404 -9.13 13.27 18.74
C GLU A 404 -8.15 12.71 17.71
N THR A 405 -8.67 12.03 16.69
CA THR A 405 -7.86 11.34 15.67
C THR A 405 -8.34 11.72 14.26
N ALA A 406 -7.43 12.12 13.39
CA ALA A 406 -7.76 12.43 11.99
C ALA A 406 -8.14 11.15 11.22
N TYR A 407 -8.97 11.33 10.18
CA TYR A 407 -9.32 10.26 9.25
C TYR A 407 -8.86 10.61 7.84
N GLY A 408 -8.00 9.80 7.28
CA GLY A 408 -7.41 10.00 5.94
C GLY A 408 -7.79 8.90 4.97
N LEU A 409 -7.66 9.19 3.68
CA LEU A 409 -7.81 8.22 2.60
C LEU A 409 -6.46 7.55 2.30
N HIS A 410 -6.44 6.22 2.29
CA HIS A 410 -5.29 5.47 1.79
C HIS A 410 -5.71 4.41 0.74
N ALA A 411 -7.00 4.20 0.51
CA ALA A 411 -7.51 3.32 -0.55
C ALA A 411 -7.09 3.80 -1.95
N LYS A 412 -6.85 2.84 -2.83
CA LYS A 412 -6.56 3.04 -4.25
C LYS A 412 -7.48 2.11 -5.03
N SER A 413 -8.59 2.67 -5.47
CA SER A 413 -9.62 1.91 -6.18
C SER A 413 -10.19 2.72 -7.33
N VAL A 414 -10.63 2.04 -8.36
CA VAL A 414 -11.38 2.67 -9.46
C VAL A 414 -12.47 1.74 -9.96
N VAL A 415 -13.60 2.32 -10.31
CA VAL A 415 -14.73 1.64 -10.95
C VAL A 415 -14.93 2.22 -12.33
N PHE A 416 -14.96 1.35 -13.34
CA PHE A 416 -15.21 1.67 -14.72
C PHE A 416 -16.63 1.19 -15.10
N ASP A 417 -17.49 2.13 -15.53
CA ASP A 417 -18.86 1.88 -16.03
C ASP A 417 -19.70 0.96 -15.12
N ARG A 418 -19.49 0.98 -13.80
CA ARG A 418 -20.14 0.10 -12.80
C ARG A 418 -20.10 -1.39 -13.16
N SER A 419 -19.09 -1.80 -13.92
CA SER A 419 -18.95 -3.18 -14.42
C SER A 419 -17.61 -3.81 -14.11
N ILE A 420 -16.55 -2.99 -13.99
CA ILE A 420 -15.19 -3.41 -13.67
C ILE A 420 -14.73 -2.62 -12.45
N ALA A 421 -14.17 -3.31 -11.46
CA ALA A 421 -13.51 -2.73 -10.30
C ALA A 421 -12.02 -3.03 -10.33
N SER A 422 -11.18 -2.06 -9.98
CA SER A 422 -9.77 -2.25 -9.72
C SER A 422 -9.45 -1.85 -8.28
N ILE A 423 -8.76 -2.71 -7.56
CA ILE A 423 -8.33 -2.47 -6.17
C ILE A 423 -6.87 -2.92 -6.05
N GLY A 424 -6.02 -2.09 -5.43
CA GLY A 424 -4.63 -2.47 -5.28
C GLY A 424 -3.77 -1.41 -4.63
N SER A 425 -2.50 -1.39 -5.00
CA SER A 425 -1.51 -0.48 -4.45
C SER A 425 -1.29 0.79 -5.27
N PHE A 426 -1.81 0.84 -6.51
CA PHE A 426 -1.54 1.90 -7.48
C PHE A 426 -2.21 3.22 -7.08
N ASN A 427 -1.43 4.20 -6.63
CA ASN A 427 -1.88 5.58 -6.53
C ASN A 427 -1.96 6.21 -7.93
N PHE A 428 -2.98 7.03 -8.16
CA PHE A 428 -3.09 7.77 -9.42
C PHE A 428 -2.19 9.01 -9.36
N ASN A 429 -0.87 8.76 -9.28
CA ASN A 429 0.17 9.77 -9.28
C ASN A 429 1.35 9.38 -10.17
N LEU A 430 2.25 10.33 -10.40
CA LEU A 430 3.39 10.14 -11.30
C LEU A 430 4.41 9.13 -10.76
N ARG A 431 4.49 9.00 -9.44
CA ARG A 431 5.39 8.03 -8.81
C ARG A 431 4.96 6.59 -9.09
N SER A 432 3.68 6.27 -8.96
CA SER A 432 3.14 4.94 -9.30
C SER A 432 3.15 4.70 -10.80
N THR A 433 2.91 5.75 -11.60
CA THR A 433 2.94 5.65 -13.07
C THR A 433 4.33 5.28 -13.61
N TYR A 434 5.41 5.87 -13.07
CA TYR A 434 6.74 5.82 -13.67
C TYR A 434 7.84 5.17 -12.83
N LEU A 435 7.74 5.20 -11.49
CA LEU A 435 8.87 4.85 -10.60
C LEU A 435 8.62 3.58 -9.80
N ASN A 436 7.54 3.56 -9.03
CA ASN A 436 7.22 2.42 -8.19
C ASN A 436 6.83 1.19 -9.01
N THR A 437 6.93 0.03 -8.39
CA THR A 437 6.22 -1.15 -8.86
C THR A 437 4.96 -1.33 -8.05
N GLU A 438 3.87 -1.62 -8.72
CA GLU A 438 2.53 -1.69 -8.17
C GLU A 438 1.86 -3.03 -8.48
N SER A 439 0.76 -3.30 -7.82
CA SER A 439 -0.10 -4.44 -8.13
C SER A 439 -1.57 -4.07 -7.99
N VAL A 440 -2.41 -4.60 -8.88
CA VAL A 440 -3.84 -4.34 -8.91
C VAL A 440 -4.61 -5.64 -9.19
N LEU A 441 -5.73 -5.80 -8.51
CA LEU A 441 -6.73 -6.83 -8.80
C LEU A 441 -7.84 -6.20 -9.62
N ILE A 442 -8.03 -6.68 -10.83
CA ILE A 442 -9.12 -6.28 -11.72
C ILE A 442 -10.24 -7.30 -11.58
N ILE A 443 -11.44 -6.85 -11.24
CA ILE A 443 -12.63 -7.67 -11.00
C ILE A 443 -13.69 -7.29 -12.02
N GLU A 444 -13.98 -8.20 -12.94
CA GLU A 444 -15.03 -8.04 -13.95
C GLU A 444 -16.34 -8.63 -13.41
N ASN A 445 -17.00 -7.87 -12.55
CA ASN A 445 -18.28 -8.28 -11.94
C ASN A 445 -19.12 -7.05 -11.58
N LYS A 446 -20.30 -6.94 -12.18
CA LYS A 446 -21.19 -5.80 -12.01
C LYS A 446 -21.60 -5.59 -10.54
N ALA A 447 -21.93 -6.65 -9.80
CA ALA A 447 -22.38 -6.53 -8.42
C ALA A 447 -21.28 -5.99 -7.49
N ILE A 448 -20.04 -6.47 -7.67
CA ILE A 448 -18.87 -5.97 -6.92
C ILE A 448 -18.56 -4.52 -7.33
N ALA A 449 -18.58 -4.21 -8.63
CA ALA A 449 -18.34 -2.86 -9.12
C ALA A 449 -19.39 -1.86 -8.61
N GLU A 450 -20.68 -2.21 -8.63
CA GLU A 450 -21.76 -1.38 -8.07
C GLU A 450 -21.64 -1.21 -6.55
N MET A 451 -21.23 -2.25 -5.81
CA MET A 451 -20.99 -2.16 -4.38
C MET A 451 -19.84 -1.19 -4.09
N LEU A 452 -18.71 -1.33 -4.80
CA LEU A 452 -17.57 -0.44 -4.66
C LEU A 452 -17.93 1.01 -5.05
N ALA A 453 -18.65 1.20 -6.16
CA ALA A 453 -19.12 2.51 -6.58
C ALA A 453 -19.92 3.22 -5.48
N LYS A 454 -20.86 2.51 -4.84
CA LYS A 454 -21.67 3.07 -3.75
C LYS A 454 -20.81 3.50 -2.55
N THR A 455 -19.78 2.75 -2.20
CA THR A 455 -18.90 3.12 -1.07
C THR A 455 -18.00 4.31 -1.40
N ILE A 456 -17.59 4.46 -2.67
CA ILE A 456 -16.85 5.63 -3.15
C ILE A 456 -17.78 6.86 -3.18
N GLU A 457 -18.98 6.74 -3.74
CA GLU A 457 -19.98 7.83 -3.78
C GLU A 457 -20.40 8.27 -2.36
N GLN A 458 -20.53 7.32 -1.42
CA GLN A 458 -20.79 7.68 -0.02
C GLN A 458 -19.63 8.50 0.56
N ALA A 459 -18.39 8.17 0.22
CA ALA A 459 -17.23 8.94 0.65
C ALA A 459 -17.17 10.34 0.01
N MET A 460 -17.71 10.51 -1.20
CA MET A 460 -17.83 11.80 -1.88
C MET A 460 -19.01 12.66 -1.38
N SER A 461 -19.89 12.12 -0.52
CA SER A 461 -21.04 12.88 -0.01
C SER A 461 -20.62 14.07 0.85
N GLU A 462 -21.48 15.07 0.99
CA GLU A 462 -21.24 16.30 1.76
C GLU A 462 -20.90 16.08 3.24
N ASP A 463 -21.34 14.98 3.82
CA ASP A 463 -21.01 14.60 5.20
C ASP A 463 -19.55 14.11 5.35
N ASN A 464 -18.91 13.75 4.23
CA ASN A 464 -17.62 13.06 4.22
C ASN A 464 -16.54 13.82 3.45
N SER A 465 -16.92 14.64 2.48
CA SER A 465 -15.97 15.32 1.59
C SER A 465 -16.43 16.74 1.26
N TRP A 466 -15.47 17.56 0.88
CA TRP A 466 -15.72 18.81 0.17
C TRP A 466 -15.70 18.54 -1.32
N ARG A 467 -16.70 19.07 -2.06
CA ARG A 467 -16.67 19.11 -3.52
C ARG A 467 -15.96 20.39 -3.97
N LEU A 468 -15.12 20.28 -4.99
CA LEU A 468 -14.37 21.42 -5.53
C LEU A 468 -15.02 21.94 -6.82
N GLU A 469 -15.03 23.25 -6.99
CA GLU A 469 -15.50 23.93 -8.19
C GLU A 469 -14.57 25.07 -8.60
N LEU A 470 -14.55 25.38 -9.88
CA LEU A 470 -13.89 26.56 -10.42
C LEU A 470 -14.90 27.71 -10.57
N GLU A 471 -14.64 28.85 -9.92
CA GLU A 471 -15.42 30.07 -10.07
C GLU A 471 -14.49 31.25 -10.33
N ASP A 472 -14.74 32.00 -11.42
CA ASP A 472 -13.96 33.18 -11.80
C ASP A 472 -12.43 32.97 -11.88
N GLY A 473 -11.99 31.71 -12.05
CA GLY A 473 -10.57 31.31 -12.13
C GLY A 473 -9.93 30.88 -10.80
N ASP A 474 -10.70 30.85 -9.72
CA ASP A 474 -10.28 30.39 -8.41
C ASP A 474 -10.98 29.07 -8.02
N VAL A 475 -10.34 28.27 -7.15
CA VAL A 475 -10.89 27.02 -6.64
C VAL A 475 -11.65 27.27 -5.35
N TYR A 476 -12.89 26.77 -5.28
CA TYR A 476 -13.77 26.83 -4.11
C TYR A 476 -14.12 25.43 -3.62
N TRP A 477 -14.29 25.31 -2.32
CA TRP A 477 -14.71 24.07 -1.64
C TRP A 477 -16.16 24.22 -1.20
N TYR A 478 -16.98 23.19 -1.43
CA TYR A 478 -18.40 23.16 -1.12
C TYR A 478 -18.75 21.99 -0.20
N SER A 479 -19.62 22.25 0.80
CA SER A 479 -20.26 21.23 1.59
C SER A 479 -21.64 21.70 2.04
N GLY A 480 -22.71 21.14 1.47
CA GLY A 480 -24.06 21.63 1.64
C GLY A 480 -24.18 23.09 1.18
N ASP A 481 -24.74 23.95 2.06
CA ASP A 481 -24.90 25.39 1.80
C ASP A 481 -23.64 26.23 2.13
N GLN A 482 -22.54 25.59 2.54
CA GLN A 482 -21.30 26.27 2.91
C GLN A 482 -20.27 26.22 1.81
N ASN A 483 -19.49 27.29 1.66
CA ASN A 483 -18.33 27.33 0.77
C ASN A 483 -17.14 28.02 1.41
N TRP A 484 -15.95 27.73 0.90
CA TRP A 484 -14.67 28.30 1.31
C TRP A 484 -13.85 28.69 0.09
N ASP A 485 -13.15 29.82 0.18
CA ASP A 485 -12.21 30.34 -0.84
C ASP A 485 -10.75 29.91 -0.57
N SER A 486 -10.55 29.08 0.42
CA SER A 486 -9.26 28.54 0.82
C SER A 486 -9.46 27.20 1.51
N GLU A 487 -8.44 26.33 1.48
CA GLU A 487 -8.49 24.97 2.03
C GLU A 487 -9.09 24.95 3.46
N PRO A 488 -10.24 24.26 3.63
CA PRO A 488 -10.93 24.22 4.92
C PRO A 488 -10.10 23.48 5.99
N GLU A 489 -10.34 23.84 7.26
CA GLU A 489 -9.75 23.20 8.46
C GLU A 489 -8.21 23.19 8.50
N THR A 490 -7.58 24.16 7.82
CA THR A 490 -6.12 24.28 7.75
C THR A 490 -5.62 25.60 8.28
N GLY A 491 -4.40 25.59 8.83
CA GLY A 491 -3.71 26.78 9.30
C GLY A 491 -3.05 27.59 8.16
N LYS A 492 -2.87 28.90 8.37
CA LYS A 492 -2.15 29.76 7.40
C LYS A 492 -0.72 29.29 7.14
N TRP A 493 -0.08 28.68 8.14
CA TRP A 493 1.29 28.21 8.02
C TRP A 493 1.39 26.98 7.13
N GLU A 494 0.48 26.03 7.29
CA GLU A 494 0.39 24.82 6.47
C GLU A 494 0.17 25.17 4.99
N ARG A 495 -0.78 26.08 4.71
CA ARG A 495 -1.04 26.57 3.35
C ARG A 495 0.18 27.29 2.74
N MET A 496 0.91 28.09 3.53
CA MET A 496 2.11 28.75 3.06
C MET A 496 3.23 27.74 2.76
N GLN A 497 3.40 26.72 3.59
CA GLN A 497 4.38 25.67 3.37
C GLN A 497 4.05 24.84 2.11
N SER A 498 2.79 24.47 1.93
CA SER A 498 2.33 23.79 0.72
C SER A 498 2.58 24.64 -0.53
N GLY A 499 2.18 25.92 -0.52
CA GLY A 499 2.43 26.83 -1.63
C GLY A 499 3.91 27.01 -2.01
N PHE A 500 4.82 26.95 -1.01
CA PHE A 500 6.26 26.96 -1.30
C PHE A 500 6.72 25.66 -1.99
N LEU A 501 6.23 24.51 -1.53
CA LEU A 501 6.60 23.20 -2.11
C LEU A 501 6.11 23.04 -3.55
N GLN A 502 4.96 23.62 -3.92
CA GLN A 502 4.44 23.64 -5.30
C GLN A 502 5.40 24.29 -6.30
N LEU A 503 6.34 25.14 -5.85
CA LEU A 503 7.33 25.77 -6.73
C LEU A 503 8.49 24.84 -7.10
N LEU A 504 8.58 23.67 -6.46
CA LEU A 504 9.67 22.72 -6.67
C LEU A 504 9.27 21.68 -7.73
N PRO A 505 10.11 21.34 -8.71
CA PRO A 505 9.79 20.33 -9.73
C PRO A 505 9.97 18.91 -9.18
N ILE A 506 9.22 18.56 -8.14
CA ILE A 506 9.35 17.27 -7.42
C ILE A 506 8.13 16.34 -7.58
N GLU A 507 7.13 16.74 -8.35
CA GLU A 507 5.86 16.01 -8.55
C GLU A 507 6.05 14.54 -8.93
N LYS A 508 7.04 14.24 -9.77
CA LYS A 508 7.36 12.88 -10.21
C LYS A 508 7.90 11.99 -9.08
N TYR A 509 8.39 12.58 -8.00
CA TYR A 509 9.03 11.88 -6.88
C TYR A 509 8.16 11.81 -5.61
N LEU A 510 6.94 12.33 -5.68
CA LEU A 510 5.99 12.42 -4.57
C LEU A 510 4.84 11.43 -4.68
#